data_f148cc1502738803f8c4ccf8d8bb9310
#
_entry.id   f148cc1502738803f8c4ccf8d8bb9310
#
_cell.length_a   1.000
_cell.length_b   1.000
_cell.length_c   1.000
_cell.angle_alpha   90.00
_cell.angle_beta   90.00
_cell.angle_gamma   90.00
#
_symmetry.space_group_name_H-M   'P 1'
#
loop_
_entity.id
_entity.type
_entity.pdbx_description
1 polymer ?
#
loop_
_entity_poly.entity_id
_entity_poly.type
_entity_poly.pdbx_seq_one_letter_code
_entity_poly.pdbx_strand_id
1 'polypeptide(L)'
;MQIGFKSWMLLAAAVAAGLLFTRIPSKAQGGAAAQAQTYRAPRTADGKPNLNGIWQALNEANWDLEAHAASQGPVLALGAQFSVPPGVGVVEGGAIPYKPEALAKKKENFANRTKEDPEVKCYMGGVPRSTYMPYPFQIIQGTGTIMMAYEYAGGVRIINMGKPTEAPVDSWMGWSNGRWEGDTLVIDVTGLNDQTWFDRAGNYHSDALHVVERYTPRSADTLMYEATIEDPNVFTRSWKISMPLYRRVEKNAQILEYKCPEFAEDMLYGHLRKQPSK
;
A
#
# COMPACT_ATOMS: atom_id res chain seq x y z
N MET A 1 24.99 55.60 53.52
CA MET A 1 24.24 55.80 52.29
C MET A 1 23.00 54.92 52.37
N GLN A 2 21.87 55.55 52.78
CA GLN A 2 20.59 54.88 53.02
C GLN A 2 19.93 54.57 51.68
N ILE A 3 19.59 53.32 51.43
CA ILE A 3 18.72 52.92 50.32
C ILE A 3 17.45 52.39 51.00
N GLY A 4 16.35 53.01 50.65
CA GLY A 4 15.09 52.92 51.31
C GLY A 4 14.28 51.66 51.17
N PHE A 5 13.63 51.42 52.29
CA PHE A 5 12.67 50.36 52.62
C PHE A 5 11.28 50.62 52.01
N LYS A 6 11.15 50.78 50.70
CA LYS A 6 9.84 51.06 50.07
C LYS A 6 9.44 50.20 48.86
N SER A 7 10.15 49.09 48.59
CA SER A 7 9.82 48.25 47.43
C SER A 7 9.23 46.86 47.74
N TRP A 8 8.84 46.56 48.95
CA TRP A 8 8.32 45.25 49.35
C TRP A 8 6.82 45.19 49.65
N MET A 9 6.06 46.23 49.37
CA MET A 9 4.61 46.25 49.61
C MET A 9 3.74 46.13 48.31
N LEU A 10 4.31 45.96 47.18
CA LEU A 10 3.54 45.81 45.89
C LEU A 10 3.51 44.40 45.30
N LEU A 11 4.14 43.41 45.97
CA LEU A 11 4.15 42.02 45.47
C LEU A 11 3.18 41.08 46.22
N ALA A 12 2.49 41.58 47.25
CA ALA A 12 1.53 40.76 48.03
C ALA A 12 0.06 40.85 47.54
N ALA A 13 -0.25 41.77 46.62
CA ALA A 13 -1.63 41.98 46.15
C ALA A 13 -1.98 41.25 44.86
N ALA A 14 -1.01 40.62 44.17
CA ALA A 14 -1.24 39.94 42.87
C ALA A 14 -1.52 38.42 42.97
N VAL A 15 -1.41 37.82 44.17
CA VAL A 15 -1.60 36.35 44.34
C VAL A 15 -3.00 35.99 44.84
N ALA A 16 -3.81 36.94 45.26
CA ALA A 16 -5.17 36.68 45.80
C ALA A 16 -6.30 36.75 44.78
N ALA A 17 -6.02 37.11 43.48
CA ALA A 17 -7.05 37.22 42.46
C ALA A 17 -7.13 36.00 41.52
N GLY A 18 -6.33 34.94 41.73
CA GLY A 18 -6.20 33.81 40.83
C GLY A 18 -7.02 32.55 41.17
N LEU A 19 -7.84 32.53 42.23
CA LEU A 19 -8.49 31.31 42.72
C LEU A 19 -10.03 31.34 42.69
N LEU A 20 -10.63 32.16 41.84
CA LEU A 20 -12.06 32.06 41.51
C LEU A 20 -12.27 31.53 40.10
N PHE A 21 -11.67 30.39 39.78
CA PHE A 21 -12.17 29.56 38.67
C PHE A 21 -13.43 28.85 39.13
N THR A 22 -14.57 29.46 38.83
CA THR A 22 -15.87 28.81 38.86
C THR A 22 -15.77 27.49 38.13
N ARG A 23 -16.03 26.38 38.83
CA ARG A 23 -16.24 25.08 38.25
C ARG A 23 -17.46 25.18 37.32
N ILE A 24 -17.23 25.41 36.01
CA ILE A 24 -18.24 25.20 35.01
C ILE A 24 -18.43 23.67 34.96
N PRO A 25 -19.62 23.13 35.27
CA PRO A 25 -19.84 21.72 35.10
C PRO A 25 -19.78 21.44 33.58
N SER A 26 -18.67 20.87 33.14
CA SER A 26 -18.58 20.26 31.84
C SER A 26 -19.60 19.12 31.82
N LYS A 27 -20.80 19.38 31.31
CA LYS A 27 -21.66 18.32 30.84
C LYS A 27 -20.88 17.64 29.74
N ALA A 28 -20.23 16.53 30.07
CA ALA A 28 -19.85 15.54 29.09
C ALA A 28 -21.15 15.18 28.34
N GLN A 29 -21.39 15.83 27.19
CA GLN A 29 -22.29 15.31 26.21
C GLN A 29 -21.73 13.92 25.87
N GLY A 30 -22.32 12.89 26.46
CA GLY A 30 -22.23 11.54 25.95
C GLY A 30 -22.76 11.61 24.52
N GLY A 31 -21.87 11.92 23.58
CA GLY A 31 -22.14 11.76 22.18
C GLY A 31 -22.48 10.28 22.03
N ALA A 32 -23.77 9.97 21.83
CA ALA A 32 -24.15 8.72 21.25
C ALA A 32 -23.18 8.51 20.09
N ALA A 33 -22.37 7.44 20.14
CA ALA A 33 -21.50 7.07 19.04
C ALA A 33 -22.41 7.04 17.82
N ALA A 34 -22.30 8.05 16.97
CA ALA A 34 -23.04 8.09 15.72
C ALA A 34 -22.66 6.79 15.04
N GLN A 35 -23.61 5.87 14.93
CA GLN A 35 -23.41 4.66 14.15
C GLN A 35 -22.98 5.16 12.78
N ALA A 36 -21.72 4.94 12.47
CA ALA A 36 -21.13 5.35 11.19
C ALA A 36 -22.06 4.75 10.13
N GLN A 37 -22.82 5.61 9.45
CA GLN A 37 -23.73 5.17 8.40
C GLN A 37 -22.88 4.39 7.41
N THR A 38 -23.13 3.09 7.31
CA THR A 38 -22.39 2.22 6.39
C THR A 38 -22.61 2.77 4.98
N TYR A 39 -21.54 3.23 4.33
CA TYR A 39 -21.62 3.76 2.98
C TYR A 39 -22.24 2.71 2.05
N ARG A 40 -23.23 3.10 1.29
CA ARG A 40 -23.82 2.25 0.26
C ARG A 40 -23.32 2.70 -1.10
N ALA A 41 -22.46 1.89 -1.71
CA ALA A 41 -21.98 2.15 -3.05
C ALA A 41 -23.12 2.19 -4.07
N PRO A 42 -23.07 3.07 -5.08
CA PRO A 42 -23.91 2.97 -6.26
C PRO A 42 -23.87 1.57 -6.84
N ARG A 43 -24.94 1.13 -7.50
CA ARG A 43 -25.02 -0.21 -8.06
C ARG A 43 -24.84 -0.18 -9.57
N THR A 44 -24.23 -1.23 -10.10
CA THR A 44 -24.25 -1.57 -11.51
C THR A 44 -25.61 -2.13 -11.92
N ALA A 45 -25.85 -2.31 -13.23
CA ALA A 45 -27.13 -2.81 -13.73
C ALA A 45 -27.50 -4.21 -13.20
N ASP A 46 -26.51 -5.02 -12.83
CA ASP A 46 -26.68 -6.34 -12.21
C ASP A 46 -26.80 -6.28 -10.66
N GLY A 47 -26.95 -5.08 -10.10
CA GLY A 47 -27.18 -4.85 -8.67
C GLY A 47 -25.95 -4.98 -7.78
N LYS A 48 -24.75 -5.14 -8.34
CA LYS A 48 -23.50 -5.23 -7.59
C LYS A 48 -22.93 -3.85 -7.26
N PRO A 49 -22.12 -3.70 -6.19
CA PRO A 49 -21.44 -2.43 -5.94
C PRO A 49 -20.64 -1.97 -7.15
N ASN A 50 -20.75 -0.71 -7.51
CA ASN A 50 -20.03 -0.14 -8.66
C ASN A 50 -18.63 0.28 -8.24
N LEU A 51 -17.64 -0.54 -8.59
CA LEU A 51 -16.20 -0.29 -8.37
C LEU A 51 -15.52 0.32 -9.61
N ASN A 52 -16.27 0.52 -10.73
CA ASN A 52 -15.69 1.12 -11.94
C ASN A 52 -14.97 2.42 -11.61
N GLY A 53 -13.80 2.60 -12.17
CA GLY A 53 -13.00 3.81 -12.00
C GLY A 53 -11.51 3.54 -12.00
N ILE A 54 -10.76 4.63 -11.88
CA ILE A 54 -9.30 4.59 -11.77
C ILE A 54 -8.95 4.79 -10.30
N TRP A 55 -8.14 3.91 -9.77
CA TRP A 55 -7.78 3.82 -8.36
C TRP A 55 -6.28 3.85 -8.16
N GLN A 56 -5.84 4.32 -7.00
CA GLN A 56 -4.42 4.40 -6.67
C GLN A 56 -4.22 4.29 -5.16
N ALA A 57 -3.19 3.57 -4.73
CA ALA A 57 -2.66 3.68 -3.39
C ALA A 57 -1.84 4.97 -3.25
N LEU A 58 -1.98 5.68 -2.14
CA LEU A 58 -1.21 6.88 -1.83
C LEU A 58 -0.45 6.68 -0.51
N ASN A 59 0.41 5.69 -0.49
CA ASN A 59 1.23 5.32 0.65
C ASN A 59 2.57 4.73 0.18
N GLU A 60 3.42 4.38 1.13
CA GLU A 60 4.79 3.92 0.89
C GLU A 60 4.93 2.38 0.83
N ALA A 61 3.83 1.64 0.66
CA ALA A 61 3.83 0.18 0.66
C ALA A 61 4.76 -0.44 -0.40
N ASN A 62 4.95 0.23 -1.55
CA ASN A 62 5.90 -0.23 -2.57
C ASN A 62 7.37 -0.07 -2.15
N TRP A 63 7.67 0.83 -1.20
CA TRP A 63 9.01 0.93 -0.63
C TRP A 63 9.27 -0.17 0.39
N ASP A 64 8.37 -0.33 1.34
CA ASP A 64 8.38 -1.41 2.34
C ASP A 64 6.96 -1.57 2.90
N LEU A 65 6.47 -2.79 2.95
CA LEU A 65 5.18 -3.11 3.58
C LEU A 65 5.21 -2.92 5.10
N GLU A 66 6.36 -3.07 5.72
CA GLU A 66 6.57 -2.85 7.15
C GLU A 66 6.84 -1.35 7.44
N ALA A 67 6.59 -0.92 8.66
CA ALA A 67 6.88 0.46 9.07
C ALA A 67 8.40 0.73 9.00
N HIS A 68 8.79 1.86 8.39
CA HIS A 68 10.18 2.20 8.17
C HIS A 68 10.45 3.69 8.29
N ALA A 69 11.65 4.04 8.73
CA ALA A 69 12.11 5.41 8.76
C ALA A 69 12.57 5.88 7.37
N ALA A 70 12.62 7.19 7.17
CA ALA A 70 13.30 7.76 6.01
C ALA A 70 14.76 7.31 5.98
N SER A 71 15.27 6.98 4.80
CA SER A 71 16.65 6.56 4.63
C SER A 71 17.22 7.01 3.27
N GLN A 72 18.54 6.91 3.16
CA GLN A 72 19.22 7.18 1.89
C GLN A 72 18.75 6.20 0.80
N GLY A 73 18.70 6.67 -0.42
CA GLY A 73 18.46 5.81 -1.58
C GLY A 73 19.60 4.81 -1.82
N PRO A 74 19.35 3.78 -2.62
CA PRO A 74 20.33 2.73 -2.88
C PRO A 74 21.53 3.23 -3.71
N VAL A 75 21.39 4.35 -4.41
CA VAL A 75 22.42 4.94 -5.27
C VAL A 75 22.78 6.34 -4.76
N LEU A 76 23.85 6.44 -3.99
CA LEU A 76 24.26 7.69 -3.32
C LEU A 76 24.49 8.84 -4.29
N ALA A 77 25.00 8.57 -5.50
CA ALA A 77 25.27 9.57 -6.52
C ALA A 77 24.01 10.30 -7.04
N LEU A 78 22.83 9.72 -6.82
CA LEU A 78 21.55 10.35 -7.20
C LEU A 78 21.00 11.27 -6.10
N GLY A 79 21.69 11.38 -4.97
CA GLY A 79 21.33 12.29 -3.87
C GLY A 79 19.93 11.98 -3.30
N ALA A 80 19.21 13.04 -2.96
CA ALA A 80 17.90 12.94 -2.33
C ALA A 80 16.78 12.50 -3.29
N GLN A 81 17.00 12.52 -4.60
CA GLN A 81 15.98 12.23 -5.62
C GLN A 81 15.36 10.83 -5.47
N PHE A 82 16.14 9.87 -5.00
CA PHE A 82 15.72 8.49 -4.79
C PHE A 82 15.83 8.06 -3.32
N SER A 83 15.81 9.02 -2.39
CA SER A 83 15.75 8.69 -0.96
C SER A 83 14.43 7.96 -0.65
N VAL A 84 14.49 7.04 0.30
CA VAL A 84 13.31 6.29 0.76
C VAL A 84 12.54 7.18 1.73
N PRO A 85 11.27 7.54 1.45
CA PRO A 85 10.44 8.28 2.38
C PRO A 85 10.08 7.41 3.61
N PRO A 86 9.68 8.00 4.74
CA PRO A 86 9.20 7.22 5.88
C PRO A 86 7.81 6.64 5.57
N GLY A 87 7.57 5.40 6.00
CA GLY A 87 6.28 4.72 5.86
C GLY A 87 5.76 4.19 7.19
N VAL A 88 4.45 4.31 7.41
CA VAL A 88 3.81 3.79 8.63
C VAL A 88 3.60 2.28 8.61
N GLY A 89 3.83 1.64 7.45
CA GLY A 89 3.55 0.24 7.23
C GLY A 89 2.06 -0.07 7.02
N VAL A 90 1.80 -1.18 6.36
CA VAL A 90 0.44 -1.64 6.02
C VAL A 90 0.19 -3.08 6.48
N VAL A 91 1.18 -3.72 7.09
CA VAL A 91 1.10 -5.08 7.63
C VAL A 91 0.30 -5.06 8.93
N GLU A 92 -0.79 -5.82 8.99
CA GLU A 92 -1.55 -5.98 10.23
C GLU A 92 -0.70 -6.74 11.27
N GLY A 93 -0.54 -6.13 12.45
CA GLY A 93 0.36 -6.64 13.49
C GLY A 93 1.81 -6.21 13.33
N GLY A 94 2.14 -5.42 12.28
CA GLY A 94 3.40 -4.67 12.15
C GLY A 94 4.59 -5.44 11.60
N ALA A 95 4.55 -6.78 11.51
CA ALA A 95 5.69 -7.57 11.02
C ALA A 95 5.25 -8.74 10.14
N ILE A 96 6.02 -9.00 9.10
CA ILE A 96 5.87 -10.14 8.21
C ILE A 96 6.45 -11.39 8.88
N PRO A 97 5.66 -12.47 9.03
CA PRO A 97 6.07 -13.64 9.82
C PRO A 97 6.96 -14.62 9.03
N TYR A 98 8.14 -14.19 8.65
CA TYR A 98 9.11 -15.01 7.93
C TYR A 98 9.52 -16.25 8.72
N LYS A 99 9.74 -17.36 8.00
CA LYS A 99 10.54 -18.47 8.52
C LYS A 99 12.01 -18.04 8.65
N PRO A 100 12.76 -18.55 9.65
CA PRO A 100 14.15 -18.16 9.85
C PRO A 100 15.03 -18.32 8.59
N GLU A 101 14.86 -19.43 7.88
CA GLU A 101 15.57 -19.74 6.64
C GLU A 101 15.22 -18.79 5.49
N ALA A 102 13.95 -18.37 5.40
CA ALA A 102 13.49 -17.45 4.37
C ALA A 102 13.94 -16.00 4.59
N LEU A 103 14.18 -15.62 5.84
CA LEU A 103 14.67 -14.29 6.18
C LEU A 103 16.06 -13.99 5.60
N ALA A 104 16.90 -15.00 5.42
CA ALA A 104 18.19 -14.86 4.76
C ALA A 104 18.02 -14.39 3.31
N LYS A 105 17.06 -14.96 2.58
CA LYS A 105 16.74 -14.57 1.20
C LYS A 105 16.20 -13.15 1.10
N LYS A 106 15.31 -12.73 2.03
CA LYS A 106 14.86 -11.34 2.10
C LYS A 106 16.04 -10.36 2.20
N LYS A 107 17.02 -10.65 3.08
CA LYS A 107 18.21 -9.82 3.27
C LYS A 107 19.09 -9.78 2.02
N GLU A 108 19.27 -10.91 1.35
CA GLU A 108 19.98 -10.99 0.08
C GLU A 108 19.29 -10.16 -1.00
N ASN A 109 17.96 -10.29 -1.14
CA ASN A 109 17.16 -9.50 -2.06
C ASN A 109 17.34 -8.00 -1.80
N PHE A 110 17.23 -7.57 -0.53
CA PHE A 110 17.42 -6.18 -0.16
C PHE A 110 18.82 -5.65 -0.53
N ALA A 111 19.87 -6.44 -0.28
CA ALA A 111 21.23 -6.06 -0.63
C ALA A 111 21.42 -5.90 -2.15
N ASN A 112 20.72 -6.68 -2.95
CA ASN A 112 20.81 -6.70 -4.41
C ASN A 112 19.67 -5.98 -5.13
N ARG A 113 18.81 -5.25 -4.42
CA ARG A 113 17.55 -4.68 -4.94
C ARG A 113 17.70 -3.78 -6.17
N THR A 114 18.84 -3.10 -6.31
CA THR A 114 19.12 -2.25 -7.49
C THR A 114 19.32 -3.02 -8.78
N LYS A 115 19.48 -4.34 -8.69
CA LYS A 115 19.71 -5.22 -9.84
C LYS A 115 18.66 -6.32 -9.96
N GLU A 116 18.17 -6.81 -8.81
CA GLU A 116 17.34 -8.01 -8.76
C GLU A 116 15.87 -7.74 -8.53
N ASP A 117 15.49 -6.54 -8.05
CA ASP A 117 14.06 -6.20 -7.93
C ASP A 117 13.38 -6.31 -9.31
N PRO A 118 12.31 -7.11 -9.44
CA PRO A 118 11.54 -7.24 -10.68
C PRO A 118 11.08 -5.90 -11.26
N GLU A 119 10.80 -4.91 -10.40
CA GLU A 119 10.43 -3.55 -10.82
C GLU A 119 11.58 -2.89 -11.62
N VAL A 120 12.82 -3.05 -11.20
CA VAL A 120 14.00 -2.49 -11.90
C VAL A 120 14.20 -3.16 -13.25
N LYS A 121 13.81 -4.43 -13.36
CA LYS A 121 13.86 -5.20 -14.62
C LYS A 121 12.65 -4.95 -15.52
N CYS A 122 11.74 -4.07 -15.15
CA CYS A 122 10.49 -3.80 -15.88
C CYS A 122 9.54 -5.00 -15.97
N TYR A 123 9.64 -5.94 -15.07
CA TYR A 123 8.72 -7.07 -14.99
C TYR A 123 7.40 -6.65 -14.35
N MET A 124 6.33 -7.41 -14.59
CA MET A 124 5.04 -7.17 -13.95
C MET A 124 5.17 -7.24 -12.43
N GLY A 125 4.41 -6.41 -11.72
CA GLY A 125 4.48 -6.33 -10.26
C GLY A 125 3.93 -7.56 -9.52
N GLY A 126 3.14 -8.37 -10.20
CA GLY A 126 2.44 -9.48 -9.55
C GLY A 126 1.31 -9.02 -8.61
N VAL A 127 0.70 -9.98 -7.94
CA VAL A 127 -0.36 -9.74 -6.94
C VAL A 127 0.21 -10.08 -5.57
N PRO A 128 0.09 -9.22 -4.58
CA PRO A 128 -0.73 -7.99 -4.54
C PRO A 128 0.00 -6.69 -4.97
N ARG A 129 1.33 -6.72 -5.24
CA ARG A 129 2.16 -5.52 -5.45
C ARG A 129 1.60 -4.55 -6.49
N SER A 130 1.07 -5.05 -7.62
CA SER A 130 0.51 -4.19 -8.67
C SER A 130 -0.58 -3.24 -8.17
N THR A 131 -1.29 -3.57 -7.10
CA THR A 131 -2.36 -2.75 -6.54
C THR A 131 -1.86 -1.52 -5.78
N TYR A 132 -0.65 -1.59 -5.19
CA TYR A 132 -0.07 -0.49 -4.42
C TYR A 132 1.26 0.05 -4.98
N MET A 133 1.61 -0.30 -6.20
CA MET A 133 2.65 0.42 -6.92
C MET A 133 2.27 1.91 -7.08
N PRO A 134 3.24 2.83 -7.23
CA PRO A 134 2.97 4.27 -7.32
C PRO A 134 2.36 4.68 -8.68
N TYR A 135 1.53 3.82 -9.25
CA TYR A 135 0.85 3.98 -10.53
C TYR A 135 -0.62 3.60 -10.37
N PRO A 136 -1.54 4.29 -11.06
CA PRO A 136 -2.96 3.96 -10.99
C PRO A 136 -3.29 2.65 -11.71
N PHE A 137 -4.44 2.10 -11.36
CA PHE A 137 -5.06 1.01 -12.11
C PHE A 137 -6.55 1.28 -12.29
N GLN A 138 -7.13 0.72 -13.32
CA GLN A 138 -8.54 0.86 -13.65
C GLN A 138 -9.29 -0.44 -13.39
N ILE A 139 -10.42 -0.34 -12.70
CA ILE A 139 -11.41 -1.43 -12.59
C ILE A 139 -12.47 -1.20 -13.65
N ILE A 140 -12.73 -2.21 -14.47
CA ILE A 140 -13.77 -2.26 -15.49
C ILE A 140 -14.65 -3.47 -15.18
N GLN A 141 -15.86 -3.17 -14.76
CA GLN A 141 -16.80 -4.18 -14.24
C GLN A 141 -17.78 -4.62 -15.33
N GLY A 142 -17.72 -5.89 -15.71
CA GLY A 142 -18.74 -6.58 -16.50
C GLY A 142 -19.56 -7.54 -15.64
N THR A 143 -20.57 -8.15 -16.20
CA THR A 143 -21.51 -9.04 -15.47
C THR A 143 -20.83 -10.34 -15.04
N GLY A 144 -20.08 -10.99 -15.94
CA GLY A 144 -19.43 -12.28 -15.67
C GLY A 144 -17.91 -12.18 -15.46
N THR A 145 -17.34 -11.00 -15.60
CA THR A 145 -15.90 -10.77 -15.59
C THR A 145 -15.61 -9.35 -15.12
N ILE A 146 -14.59 -9.19 -14.31
CA ILE A 146 -14.02 -7.88 -13.98
C ILE A 146 -12.62 -7.83 -14.56
N MET A 147 -12.28 -6.74 -15.24
CA MET A 147 -10.94 -6.48 -15.74
C MET A 147 -10.28 -5.41 -14.87
N MET A 148 -9.05 -5.65 -14.49
CA MET A 148 -8.17 -4.65 -13.88
C MET A 148 -7.01 -4.37 -14.84
N ALA A 149 -6.91 -3.12 -15.29
CA ALA A 149 -5.83 -2.64 -16.14
C ALA A 149 -4.89 -1.77 -15.30
N TYR A 150 -3.63 -2.17 -15.23
CA TYR A 150 -2.60 -1.47 -14.45
C TYR A 150 -1.77 -0.60 -15.39
N GLU A 151 -1.51 0.64 -14.99
CA GLU A 151 -0.63 1.53 -15.77
C GLU A 151 0.78 0.95 -15.82
N TYR A 152 1.31 0.52 -14.66
CA TYR A 152 2.64 -0.10 -14.61
C TYR A 152 2.72 -1.36 -15.48
N ALA A 153 3.72 -1.40 -16.34
CA ALA A 153 4.02 -2.50 -17.28
C ALA A 153 2.86 -2.87 -18.23
N GLY A 154 1.79 -2.04 -18.32
CA GLY A 154 0.61 -2.35 -19.14
C GLY A 154 -0.10 -3.64 -18.71
N GLY A 155 0.01 -4.00 -17.43
CA GLY A 155 -0.52 -5.25 -16.91
C GLY A 155 -2.05 -5.30 -17.02
N VAL A 156 -2.58 -6.45 -17.43
CA VAL A 156 -4.03 -6.70 -17.44
C VAL A 156 -4.31 -7.97 -16.65
N ARG A 157 -5.34 -7.90 -15.82
CA ARG A 157 -5.80 -9.01 -15.00
C ARG A 157 -7.28 -9.22 -15.19
N ILE A 158 -7.66 -10.44 -15.51
CA ILE A 158 -9.05 -10.85 -15.66
C ILE A 158 -9.48 -11.59 -14.41
N ILE A 159 -10.56 -11.13 -13.80
CA ILE A 159 -11.17 -11.80 -12.64
C ILE A 159 -12.41 -12.53 -13.14
N ASN A 160 -12.36 -13.85 -13.04
CA ASN A 160 -13.48 -14.72 -13.37
C ASN A 160 -14.54 -14.63 -12.24
N MET A 161 -15.73 -14.12 -12.54
CA MET A 161 -16.84 -13.99 -11.59
C MET A 161 -17.82 -15.17 -11.65
N GLY A 162 -17.51 -16.18 -12.46
CA GLY A 162 -18.31 -17.41 -12.60
C GLY A 162 -17.91 -18.49 -11.60
N LYS A 163 -18.09 -19.73 -11.99
CA LYS A 163 -17.61 -20.89 -11.22
C LYS A 163 -16.08 -20.83 -11.13
N PRO A 164 -15.49 -20.96 -9.93
CA PRO A 164 -14.04 -20.98 -9.78
C PRO A 164 -13.38 -22.07 -10.64
N THR A 165 -12.26 -21.75 -11.24
CA THR A 165 -11.44 -22.65 -12.06
C THR A 165 -9.99 -22.62 -11.60
N GLU A 166 -9.27 -23.68 -11.84
CA GLU A 166 -7.85 -23.78 -11.53
C GLU A 166 -7.00 -23.01 -12.55
N ALA A 167 -5.85 -22.54 -12.11
CA ALA A 167 -4.87 -21.90 -12.98
C ALA A 167 -4.34 -22.93 -14.00
N PRO A 168 -4.38 -22.61 -15.32
CA PRO A 168 -3.85 -23.52 -16.32
C PRO A 168 -2.32 -23.59 -16.31
N VAL A 169 -1.66 -22.50 -15.89
CA VAL A 169 -0.21 -22.35 -15.74
C VAL A 169 0.07 -21.23 -14.74
N ASP A 170 1.25 -21.24 -14.14
CA ASP A 170 1.71 -20.15 -13.31
C ASP A 170 2.04 -18.91 -14.17
N SER A 171 1.73 -17.74 -13.68
CA SER A 171 1.92 -16.49 -14.38
C SER A 171 2.29 -15.35 -13.45
N TRP A 172 2.73 -14.20 -14.00
CA TRP A 172 3.08 -13.01 -13.23
C TRP A 172 1.92 -12.47 -12.38
N MET A 173 0.71 -12.50 -12.93
CA MET A 173 -0.48 -11.92 -12.29
C MET A 173 -1.38 -12.99 -11.65
N GLY A 174 -0.99 -14.25 -11.75
CA GLY A 174 -1.75 -15.37 -11.24
C GLY A 174 -3.10 -15.59 -11.95
N TRP A 175 -3.89 -16.48 -11.38
CA TRP A 175 -5.24 -16.80 -11.81
C TRP A 175 -6.25 -16.32 -10.78
N SER A 176 -7.22 -15.51 -11.19
CA SER A 176 -8.11 -14.76 -10.29
C SER A 176 -9.54 -15.23 -10.41
N ASN A 177 -10.09 -15.77 -9.33
CA ASN A 177 -11.49 -16.11 -9.17
C ASN A 177 -12.15 -15.13 -8.21
N GLY A 178 -13.19 -14.43 -8.67
CA GLY A 178 -13.89 -13.41 -7.91
C GLY A 178 -15.25 -13.88 -7.41
N ARG A 179 -15.68 -13.31 -6.31
CA ARG A 179 -17.04 -13.42 -5.79
C ARG A 179 -17.43 -12.18 -5.01
N TRP A 180 -18.71 -11.99 -4.86
CA TRP A 180 -19.24 -10.91 -4.02
C TRP A 180 -19.62 -11.45 -2.63
N GLU A 181 -19.14 -10.81 -1.59
CA GLU A 181 -19.57 -11.00 -0.20
C GLU A 181 -20.20 -9.70 0.29
N GLY A 182 -21.53 -9.59 0.17
CA GLY A 182 -22.22 -8.32 0.41
C GLY A 182 -21.75 -7.23 -0.55
N ASP A 183 -21.16 -6.17 0.00
CA ASP A 183 -20.63 -5.05 -0.78
C ASP A 183 -19.10 -5.17 -1.05
N THR A 184 -18.50 -6.27 -0.67
CA THR A 184 -17.07 -6.53 -0.87
C THR A 184 -16.85 -7.44 -2.07
N LEU A 185 -16.00 -7.02 -3.00
CA LEU A 185 -15.42 -7.90 -4.00
C LEU A 185 -14.28 -8.68 -3.36
N VAL A 186 -14.39 -10.00 -3.38
CA VAL A 186 -13.35 -10.92 -2.90
C VAL A 186 -12.74 -11.62 -4.09
N ILE A 187 -11.42 -11.63 -4.18
CA ILE A 187 -10.67 -12.26 -5.26
C ILE A 187 -9.71 -13.27 -4.66
N ASP A 188 -9.84 -14.50 -5.08
CA ASP A 188 -8.95 -15.61 -4.76
C ASP A 188 -7.93 -15.76 -5.88
N VAL A 189 -6.63 -15.72 -5.55
CA VAL A 189 -5.53 -15.69 -6.53
C VAL A 189 -4.56 -16.81 -6.26
N THR A 190 -4.36 -17.65 -7.26
CA THR A 190 -3.43 -18.77 -7.26
C THR A 190 -2.61 -18.77 -8.56
N GLY A 191 -1.69 -19.71 -8.74
CA GLY A 191 -0.91 -19.85 -9.97
C GLY A 191 -0.01 -18.63 -10.23
N LEU A 192 0.57 -18.07 -9.18
CA LEU A 192 1.59 -17.02 -9.27
C LEU A 192 2.96 -17.66 -9.43
N ASN A 193 3.77 -17.14 -10.37
CA ASN A 193 5.18 -17.53 -10.42
C ASN A 193 5.99 -16.86 -9.31
N ASP A 194 7.20 -17.34 -9.03
CA ASP A 194 8.10 -16.84 -7.98
C ASP A 194 8.95 -15.62 -8.41
N GLN A 195 8.61 -14.98 -9.54
CA GLN A 195 9.43 -13.94 -10.17
C GLN A 195 9.14 -12.53 -9.66
N THR A 196 8.17 -12.36 -8.74
CA THR A 196 7.79 -11.06 -8.22
C THR A 196 8.19 -10.89 -6.75
N TRP A 197 8.33 -9.63 -6.32
CA TRP A 197 8.52 -9.26 -4.93
C TRP A 197 7.29 -8.48 -4.44
N PHE A 198 7.11 -8.42 -3.12
CA PHE A 198 6.03 -7.61 -2.55
C PHE A 198 6.37 -6.11 -2.53
N ASP A 199 7.67 -5.75 -2.45
CA ASP A 199 8.13 -4.37 -2.33
C ASP A 199 9.63 -4.23 -2.65
N ARG A 200 10.14 -3.00 -2.56
CA ARG A 200 11.55 -2.68 -2.77
C ARG A 200 12.45 -3.05 -1.58
N ALA A 201 11.88 -3.44 -0.44
CA ALA A 201 12.62 -3.93 0.72
C ALA A 201 13.03 -5.41 0.58
N GLY A 202 12.74 -6.03 -0.56
CA GLY A 202 13.12 -7.40 -0.87
C GLY A 202 12.18 -8.45 -0.27
N ASN A 203 11.00 -8.04 0.20
CA ASN A 203 9.96 -8.96 0.61
C ASN A 203 9.49 -9.78 -0.59
N TYR A 204 9.48 -11.10 -0.45
CA TYR A 204 9.30 -12.03 -1.57
C TYR A 204 8.37 -13.19 -1.20
N HIS A 205 8.05 -14.01 -2.17
CA HIS A 205 7.26 -15.22 -2.05
C HIS A 205 7.81 -16.33 -2.93
N SER A 206 7.27 -17.53 -2.79
CA SER A 206 7.49 -18.65 -3.70
C SER A 206 6.31 -18.83 -4.68
N ASP A 207 6.38 -19.83 -5.51
CA ASP A 207 5.28 -20.28 -6.39
C ASP A 207 4.09 -20.89 -5.63
N ALA A 208 4.26 -21.20 -4.34
CA ALA A 208 3.18 -21.63 -3.47
C ALA A 208 2.33 -20.45 -2.92
N LEU A 209 2.55 -19.23 -3.41
CA LEU A 209 1.80 -18.07 -2.98
C LEU A 209 0.31 -18.19 -3.30
N HIS A 210 -0.50 -18.01 -2.27
CA HIS A 210 -1.94 -17.83 -2.34
C HIS A 210 -2.31 -16.46 -1.77
N VAL A 211 -3.12 -15.70 -2.48
CA VAL A 211 -3.57 -14.37 -2.03
C VAL A 211 -5.08 -14.27 -2.09
N VAL A 212 -5.69 -13.83 -1.00
CA VAL A 212 -7.12 -13.48 -0.98
C VAL A 212 -7.24 -11.98 -0.81
N GLU A 213 -7.68 -11.29 -1.85
CA GLU A 213 -7.88 -9.85 -1.86
C GLU A 213 -9.34 -9.47 -1.58
N ARG A 214 -9.54 -8.33 -0.95
CA ARG A 214 -10.86 -7.77 -0.63
C ARG A 214 -10.88 -6.29 -0.97
N TYR A 215 -11.87 -5.89 -1.76
CA TYR A 215 -12.12 -4.50 -2.13
C TYR A 215 -13.47 -4.08 -1.58
N THR A 216 -13.49 -3.23 -0.57
CA THR A 216 -14.71 -2.80 0.12
C THR A 216 -14.91 -1.29 -0.04
N PRO A 217 -15.99 -0.81 -0.67
CA PRO A 217 -16.30 0.62 -0.74
C PRO A 217 -16.49 1.23 0.66
N ARG A 218 -15.79 2.33 0.93
CA ARG A 218 -15.91 3.10 2.17
C ARG A 218 -16.55 4.48 1.94
N SER A 219 -16.35 5.03 0.75
CA SER A 219 -16.97 6.26 0.27
C SER A 219 -17.10 6.22 -1.26
N ALA A 220 -17.58 7.30 -1.87
CA ALA A 220 -17.61 7.43 -3.33
C ALA A 220 -16.21 7.31 -3.96
N ASP A 221 -15.18 7.77 -3.23
CA ASP A 221 -13.82 7.92 -3.73
C ASP A 221 -12.78 7.14 -2.90
N THR A 222 -13.24 6.18 -2.08
CA THR A 222 -12.33 5.36 -1.27
C THR A 222 -12.79 3.91 -1.23
N LEU A 223 -11.88 3.00 -1.61
CA LEU A 223 -11.99 1.57 -1.34
C LEU A 223 -11.04 1.21 -0.19
N MET A 224 -11.48 0.35 0.71
CA MET A 224 -10.54 -0.37 1.59
C MET A 224 -10.08 -1.60 0.85
N TYR A 225 -8.78 -1.71 0.68
CA TYR A 225 -8.10 -2.88 0.14
C TYR A 225 -7.47 -3.67 1.27
N GLU A 226 -7.69 -4.96 1.26
CA GLU A 226 -7.06 -5.91 2.15
C GLU A 226 -6.54 -7.08 1.31
N ALA A 227 -5.36 -7.60 1.63
CA ALA A 227 -4.87 -8.84 1.04
C ALA A 227 -4.34 -9.76 2.14
N THR A 228 -4.90 -10.95 2.20
CA THR A 228 -4.39 -12.05 3.04
C THR A 228 -3.40 -12.84 2.20
N ILE A 229 -2.19 -13.03 2.72
CA ILE A 229 -1.06 -13.64 2.04
C ILE A 229 -0.75 -14.95 2.76
N GLU A 230 -0.67 -16.01 1.99
CA GLU A 230 -0.34 -17.35 2.45
C GLU A 230 0.74 -17.93 1.54
N ASP A 231 1.86 -18.34 2.13
CA ASP A 231 2.94 -19.03 1.43
C ASP A 231 3.65 -19.93 2.45
N PRO A 232 3.34 -21.22 2.46
CA PRO A 232 3.87 -22.15 3.45
C PRO A 232 5.37 -22.41 3.28
N ASN A 233 5.99 -22.03 2.16
CA ASN A 233 7.41 -22.16 1.94
C ASN A 233 8.20 -21.00 2.58
N VAL A 234 7.57 -19.81 2.69
CA VAL A 234 8.25 -18.57 3.11
C VAL A 234 7.84 -18.11 4.50
N PHE A 235 6.55 -18.25 4.85
CA PHE A 235 6.00 -17.71 6.10
C PHE A 235 5.60 -18.81 7.10
N THR A 236 5.65 -18.47 8.38
CA THR A 236 5.24 -19.37 9.47
C THR A 236 3.73 -19.44 9.64
N ARG A 237 3.00 -18.46 9.14
CA ARG A 237 1.53 -18.36 9.15
C ARG A 237 1.08 -17.39 8.06
N SER A 238 -0.21 -17.38 7.74
CA SER A 238 -0.81 -16.32 6.92
C SER A 238 -0.70 -14.96 7.62
N TRP A 239 -0.64 -13.91 6.83
CA TRP A 239 -0.57 -12.53 7.29
C TRP A 239 -1.37 -11.62 6.36
N LYS A 240 -1.59 -10.37 6.75
CA LYS A 240 -2.47 -9.47 6.02
C LYS A 240 -1.89 -8.07 5.91
N ILE A 241 -2.15 -7.44 4.78
CA ILE A 241 -1.99 -6.00 4.56
C ILE A 241 -3.35 -5.35 4.42
N SER A 242 -3.44 -4.08 4.82
CA SER A 242 -4.65 -3.29 4.72
C SER A 242 -4.32 -1.82 4.43
N MET A 243 -4.98 -1.24 3.43
CA MET A 243 -4.76 0.16 3.04
C MET A 243 -5.94 0.74 2.28
N PRO A 244 -6.18 2.07 2.35
CA PRO A 244 -7.15 2.72 1.46
C PRO A 244 -6.59 2.87 0.05
N LEU A 245 -7.47 2.70 -0.93
CA LEU A 245 -7.26 3.09 -2.31
C LEU A 245 -8.14 4.30 -2.62
N TYR A 246 -7.61 5.25 -3.36
CA TYR A 246 -8.27 6.50 -3.68
C TYR A 246 -8.61 6.58 -5.16
N ARG A 247 -9.82 7.05 -5.46
CA ARG A 247 -10.27 7.27 -6.82
C ARG A 247 -9.58 8.49 -7.44
N ARG A 248 -9.16 8.37 -8.69
CA ARG A 248 -8.77 9.51 -9.51
C ARG A 248 -10.05 10.25 -9.94
N VAL A 249 -10.22 11.47 -9.47
CA VAL A 249 -11.44 12.28 -9.70
C VAL A 249 -11.24 13.42 -10.68
N GLU A 250 -10.05 13.57 -11.22
CA GLU A 250 -9.72 14.60 -12.17
C GLU A 250 -10.54 14.43 -13.45
N LYS A 251 -10.99 15.55 -14.00
CA LYS A 251 -11.70 15.55 -15.29
C LYS A 251 -10.78 14.95 -16.37
N ASN A 252 -11.30 13.95 -17.07
CA ASN A 252 -10.57 13.21 -18.10
C ASN A 252 -9.41 12.33 -17.55
N ALA A 253 -9.47 11.91 -16.28
CA ALA A 253 -8.54 10.91 -15.77
C ALA A 253 -8.58 9.65 -16.65
N GLN A 254 -7.41 9.14 -17.01
CA GLN A 254 -7.25 7.92 -17.80
C GLN A 254 -5.97 7.21 -17.37
N ILE A 255 -5.90 5.92 -17.65
CA ILE A 255 -4.64 5.16 -17.57
C ILE A 255 -3.74 5.66 -18.70
N LEU A 256 -2.50 6.01 -18.35
CA LEU A 256 -1.53 6.46 -19.31
C LEU A 256 -0.73 5.28 -19.88
N GLU A 257 -0.14 5.49 -21.02
CA GLU A 257 0.79 4.53 -21.59
C GLU A 257 2.09 4.55 -20.79
N TYR A 258 2.35 3.47 -20.07
CA TYR A 258 3.60 3.27 -19.35
C TYR A 258 4.54 2.41 -20.18
N LYS A 259 5.70 2.95 -20.49
CA LYS A 259 6.79 2.20 -21.11
C LYS A 259 7.96 2.14 -20.17
N CYS A 260 8.26 0.95 -19.73
CA CYS A 260 9.53 0.66 -19.12
C CYS A 260 10.48 0.23 -20.24
N PRO A 261 11.44 1.06 -20.65
CA PRO A 261 12.36 0.68 -21.73
C PRO A 261 13.19 -0.51 -21.30
N GLU A 262 13.46 -1.42 -22.23
CA GLU A 262 14.49 -2.44 -22.06
C GLU A 262 15.78 -1.73 -21.60
N PHE A 263 16.52 -2.37 -20.70
CA PHE A 263 17.71 -1.78 -20.10
C PHE A 263 17.47 -0.52 -19.25
N ALA A 264 16.28 -0.37 -18.63
CA ALA A 264 16.01 0.76 -17.73
C ALA A 264 17.09 0.93 -16.65
N GLU A 265 17.65 -0.16 -16.15
CA GLU A 265 18.78 -0.16 -15.23
C GLU A 265 20.01 0.50 -15.85
N ASP A 266 20.35 0.16 -17.11
CA ASP A 266 21.46 0.80 -17.82
C ASP A 266 21.20 2.28 -18.08
N MET A 267 19.97 2.63 -18.38
CA MET A 267 19.58 4.02 -18.62
C MET A 267 19.61 4.84 -17.32
N LEU A 268 19.15 4.28 -16.20
CA LEU A 268 19.11 4.97 -14.91
C LEU A 268 20.46 5.00 -14.20
N TYR A 269 21.22 3.92 -14.27
CA TYR A 269 22.40 3.72 -13.46
C TYR A 269 23.67 3.40 -14.26
N GLY A 270 23.58 3.24 -15.59
CA GLY A 270 24.72 2.85 -16.43
C GLY A 270 25.89 3.83 -16.34
N HIS A 271 25.60 5.12 -16.20
CA HIS A 271 26.62 6.16 -16.04
C HIS A 271 27.40 6.07 -14.71
N LEU A 272 26.87 5.31 -13.73
CA LEU A 272 27.51 5.07 -12.42
C LEU A 272 28.37 3.79 -12.41
N ARG A 273 28.32 2.99 -13.46
CA ARG A 273 29.14 1.78 -13.57
C ARG A 273 30.60 2.18 -13.80
N LYS A 274 31.52 1.53 -13.07
CA LYS A 274 32.95 1.67 -13.39
C LYS A 274 33.19 1.17 -14.81
N GLN A 275 33.72 2.03 -15.66
CA GLN A 275 34.20 1.59 -16.96
C GLN A 275 35.29 0.52 -16.76
N PRO A 276 35.28 -0.58 -17.54
CA PRO A 276 36.38 -1.53 -17.50
C PRO A 276 37.66 -0.76 -17.76
N SER A 277 38.69 -0.90 -16.88
CA SER A 277 40.01 -0.36 -17.16
C SER A 277 40.52 -1.00 -18.46
N LYS A 278 40.84 -0.18 -19.45
CA LYS A 278 41.46 -0.61 -20.69
C LYS A 278 42.81 -1.24 -20.42
#